data_419c6cafff2e755025c2c170596b13e4
#
_entry.id   419c6cafff2e755025c2c170596b13e4
#
_cell.length_a   1.000
_cell.length_b   1.000
_cell.length_c   1.000
_cell.angle_alpha   90.00
_cell.angle_beta   90.00
_cell.angle_gamma   90.00
#
_symmetry.space_group_name_H-M   'P 1'
#
loop_
_entity.id
_entity.type
_entity.pdbx_description
1 polymer ?
#
loop_
_entity_poly.entity_id
_entity_poly.type
_entity_poly.pdbx_seq_one_letter_code
_entity_poly.pdbx_strand_id
1 'polypeptide(L)'
;MSEDRAAGPDGWFSDRHSLPYTETMRIIAESITADDLTEMARARFGDMVKAVVDVERRTMALGAELHADEEAALLEAGSEQDDLWGINLYPDDIGGPDFIEFDSMINIRPSRGNRSRGVDDAVVREQIAQIVAELITS
;
A
#
# COMPACT_ATOMS: atom_id res chain seq x y z
N MET A 1 13.44 20.45 2.18
CA MET A 1 13.84 20.03 2.05
C MET A 1 14.06 20.21 1.54
N SER A 2 13.89 20.19 2.09
CA SER A 2 14.32 19.75 1.85
C SER A 2 14.56 19.97 1.29
N GLU A 3 14.30 19.37 1.61
CA GLU A 3 14.95 18.89 1.41
C GLU A 3 15.17 18.87 1.00
N ASP A 4 15.24 19.24 1.46
CA ASP A 4 15.72 18.71 1.19
C ASP A 4 15.81 18.68 0.96
N ARG A 5 15.92 18.45 1.39
CA ARG A 5 16.47 17.71 1.38
C ARG A 5 16.80 17.75 0.78
N ALA A 6 16.81 18.02 1.26
CA ALA A 6 17.31 17.47 0.96
C ALA A 6 17.66 17.64 0.42
N ALA A 7 18.07 18.00 0.43
CA ALA A 7 18.58 17.45 0.14
C ALA A 7 18.88 17.70 -0.25
N GLY A 8 18.88 17.87 -0.05
CA GLY A 8 19.42 17.22 0.08
C GLY A 8 19.59 17.57 -0.46
N PRO A 9 19.78 17.50 -0.25
CA PRO A 9 20.07 16.98 -0.54
C PRO A 9 20.10 17.01 -1.09
N ASP A 10 20.42 16.92 -0.54
CA ASP A 10 20.57 16.14 -0.81
C ASP A 10 20.52 15.88 -1.00
N GLY A 11 20.68 16.01 -0.53
CA GLY A 11 20.73 14.93 -0.43
C GLY A 11 20.62 14.73 -0.23
N TRP A 12 20.77 14.55 0.32
CA TRP A 12 20.77 13.63 0.63
C TRP A 12 20.73 13.36 0.25
N PHE A 13 20.97 13.34 0.41
CA PHE A 13 21.08 12.46 0.06
C PHE A 13 21.03 12.27 -0.67
N SER A 14 21.24 12.22 -0.51
CA SER A 14 21.31 11.61 -1.17
C SER A 14 21.19 11.27 -1.64
N ASP A 15 21.40 10.92 -1.39
CA ASP A 15 21.35 10.35 -1.78
C ASP A 15 20.91 9.95 -2.08
N ARG A 16 20.88 9.61 -1.81
CA ARG A 16 20.39 9.16 -1.91
C ARG A 16 20.52 8.27 -1.94
N HIS A 17 20.37 7.49 -1.64
CA HIS A 17 20.51 6.37 -1.51
C HIS A 17 20.32 5.79 -0.49
N SER A 18 20.14 5.60 0.01
CA SER A 18 20.39 5.13 1.29
C SER A 18 19.19 4.67 2.06
N LEU A 19 18.00 4.99 1.69
CA LEU A 19 16.76 4.45 2.22
C LEU A 19 15.92 3.95 1.06
N PRO A 20 16.39 2.86 0.41
CA PRO A 20 15.75 2.41 -0.83
C PRO A 20 14.28 2.05 -0.65
N TYR A 21 13.90 1.42 0.50
CA TYR A 21 12.51 1.04 0.68
C TYR A 21 11.61 2.27 0.81
N THR A 22 12.14 3.37 1.38
CA THR A 22 11.38 4.62 1.50
C THR A 22 11.12 5.21 0.12
N GLU A 23 12.12 5.10 -0.77
CA GLU A 23 11.99 5.64 -2.13
C GLU A 23 10.93 4.89 -2.93
N THR A 24 10.71 3.60 -2.64
CA THR A 24 9.76 2.81 -3.40
C THR A 24 8.34 2.87 -2.82
N MET A 25 8.19 3.21 -1.53
CA MET A 25 6.88 3.31 -0.92
C MET A 25 6.18 4.59 -1.35
N ARG A 26 4.91 4.46 -1.76
CA ARG A 26 4.12 5.60 -2.21
C ARG A 26 2.75 5.59 -1.56
N ILE A 27 2.24 6.80 -1.28
CA ILE A 27 0.84 6.97 -0.87
C ILE A 27 0.10 7.55 -2.06
N ILE A 28 -0.93 6.84 -2.51
CA ILE A 28 -1.65 7.16 -3.73
C ILE A 28 -3.05 7.64 -3.37
N ALA A 29 -3.39 8.87 -3.78
CA ALA A 29 -4.73 9.42 -3.61
C ALA A 29 -5.46 9.55 -4.94
N GLU A 30 -4.75 9.50 -6.07
CA GLU A 30 -5.34 9.69 -7.39
C GLU A 30 -5.19 8.46 -8.25
N SER A 31 -3.97 8.13 -8.65
CA SER A 31 -3.78 6.94 -9.47
C SER A 31 -2.33 6.50 -9.53
N ILE A 32 -2.16 5.24 -9.88
CA ILE A 32 -0.88 4.63 -10.21
C ILE A 32 -1.12 3.72 -11.41
N THR A 33 -0.18 3.69 -12.34
CA THR A 33 -0.36 2.87 -13.55
C THR A 33 -0.03 1.41 -13.26
N ALA A 34 -0.59 0.52 -14.10
CA ALA A 34 -0.27 -0.90 -14.01
C ALA A 34 1.22 -1.14 -14.20
N ASP A 35 1.86 -0.36 -15.08
CA ASP A 35 3.31 -0.48 -15.31
C ASP A 35 4.10 -0.12 -14.06
N ASP A 36 3.72 0.97 -13.38
CA ASP A 36 4.38 1.37 -12.14
C ASP A 36 4.20 0.30 -11.07
N LEU A 37 3.01 -0.29 -10.99
CA LEU A 37 2.74 -1.35 -10.03
C LEU A 37 3.64 -2.57 -10.31
N THR A 38 3.79 -2.93 -11.57
CA THR A 38 4.65 -4.03 -11.99
C THR A 38 6.12 -3.74 -11.61
N GLU A 39 6.56 -2.50 -11.81
CA GLU A 39 7.93 -2.13 -11.43
C GLU A 39 8.14 -2.23 -9.93
N MET A 40 7.14 -1.83 -9.13
CA MET A 40 7.23 -1.98 -7.68
C MET A 40 7.36 -3.45 -7.28
N ALA A 41 6.58 -4.32 -7.93
CA ALA A 41 6.64 -5.76 -7.64
C ALA A 41 8.04 -6.29 -7.93
N ARG A 42 8.59 -5.95 -9.09
CA ARG A 42 9.91 -6.43 -9.49
C ARG A 42 11.01 -5.94 -8.55
N ALA A 43 10.85 -4.72 -8.04
CA ALA A 43 11.87 -4.12 -7.19
C ALA A 43 11.99 -4.82 -5.84
N ARG A 44 10.94 -5.54 -5.39
CA ARG A 44 10.98 -6.08 -4.04
C ARG A 44 10.64 -7.57 -3.98
N PHE A 45 9.45 -7.97 -4.38
CA PHE A 45 9.00 -9.36 -4.20
C PHE A 45 8.93 -10.15 -5.51
N GLY A 46 9.09 -9.49 -6.63
CA GLY A 46 9.04 -10.11 -7.94
C GLY A 46 7.67 -10.02 -8.59
N ASP A 47 6.66 -10.64 -7.98
CA ASP A 47 5.33 -10.72 -8.57
C ASP A 47 4.24 -10.08 -7.72
N MET A 48 4.60 -9.48 -6.58
CA MET A 48 3.61 -9.04 -5.59
C MET A 48 4.01 -7.70 -5.00
N VAL A 49 3.00 -6.86 -4.70
CA VAL A 49 3.17 -5.59 -4.00
C VAL A 49 2.29 -5.63 -2.76
N LYS A 50 2.87 -5.32 -1.59
CA LYS A 50 2.08 -5.14 -0.38
C LYS A 50 1.45 -3.76 -0.40
N ALA A 51 0.20 -3.67 0.05
CA ALA A 51 -0.52 -2.40 0.09
C ALA A 51 -1.40 -2.33 1.33
N VAL A 52 -1.63 -1.11 1.81
CA VAL A 52 -2.61 -0.84 2.86
C VAL A 52 -3.58 0.19 2.32
N VAL A 53 -4.86 -0.12 2.40
CA VAL A 53 -5.94 0.73 1.88
C VAL A 53 -6.63 1.42 3.04
N ASP A 54 -6.85 2.73 2.90
CA ASP A 54 -7.68 3.51 3.80
C ASP A 54 -9.06 3.59 3.17
N VAL A 55 -10.04 2.86 3.73
CA VAL A 55 -11.37 2.78 3.11
C VAL A 55 -12.17 4.05 3.29
N GLU A 56 -11.83 4.87 4.27
CA GLU A 56 -12.54 6.14 4.50
C GLU A 56 -12.04 7.22 3.56
N ARG A 57 -10.71 7.34 3.44
CA ARG A 57 -10.11 8.38 2.61
C ARG A 57 -9.94 7.96 1.16
N ARG A 58 -10.13 6.68 0.87
CA ARG A 58 -9.99 6.10 -0.45
C ARG A 58 -8.58 6.32 -1.02
N THR A 59 -7.59 6.08 -0.16
CA THR A 59 -6.18 6.19 -0.51
C THR A 59 -5.51 4.85 -0.25
N MET A 60 -4.27 4.73 -0.70
CA MET A 60 -3.54 3.47 -0.57
C MET A 60 -2.05 3.76 -0.45
N ALA A 61 -1.40 3.12 0.53
CA ALA A 61 0.06 3.11 0.62
C ALA A 61 0.55 1.77 0.11
N LEU A 62 1.60 1.77 -0.70
CA LEU A 62 2.08 0.53 -1.30
C LEU A 62 3.57 0.63 -1.61
N GLY A 63 4.20 -0.54 -1.78
CA GLY A 63 5.59 -0.63 -2.19
C GLY A 63 6.58 -0.84 -1.07
N ALA A 64 6.14 -0.86 0.18
CA ALA A 64 7.05 -1.11 1.29
C ALA A 64 7.27 -2.62 1.47
N GLU A 65 8.25 -2.95 2.29
CA GLU A 65 8.55 -4.34 2.60
C GLU A 65 7.54 -4.95 3.56
N LEU A 66 6.96 -4.13 4.44
CA LEU A 66 6.02 -4.59 5.47
C LEU A 66 4.73 -3.79 5.41
N HIS A 67 3.60 -4.47 5.60
CA HIS A 67 2.33 -3.78 5.74
C HIS A 67 2.38 -2.78 6.92
N ALA A 68 3.09 -3.13 8.00
CA ALA A 68 3.19 -2.25 9.15
C ALA A 68 3.83 -0.91 8.82
N ASP A 69 4.79 -0.88 7.90
CA ASP A 69 5.41 0.36 7.47
C ASP A 69 4.43 1.23 6.69
N GLU A 70 3.61 0.60 5.87
CA GLU A 70 2.59 1.31 5.10
C GLU A 70 1.49 1.83 6.01
N GLU A 71 1.10 1.03 6.99
CA GLU A 71 0.12 1.47 7.99
C GLU A 71 0.65 2.69 8.75
N ALA A 72 1.90 2.63 9.20
CA ALA A 72 2.50 3.73 9.94
C ALA A 72 2.53 5.02 9.10
N ALA A 73 2.84 4.89 7.81
CA ALA A 73 2.89 6.06 6.93
C ALA A 73 1.50 6.69 6.77
N LEU A 74 0.46 5.86 6.65
CA LEU A 74 -0.91 6.38 6.54
C LEU A 74 -1.37 7.02 7.84
N LEU A 75 -1.04 6.40 8.99
CA LEU A 75 -1.37 6.99 10.28
C LEU A 75 -0.72 8.35 10.43
N GLU A 76 0.53 8.47 10.03
CA GLU A 76 1.25 9.74 10.09
C GLU A 76 0.62 10.77 9.16
N ALA A 77 0.06 10.33 8.05
CA ALA A 77 -0.62 11.22 7.10
C ALA A 77 -2.04 11.59 7.55
N GLY A 78 -2.51 11.06 8.69
CA GLY A 78 -3.80 11.43 9.24
C GLY A 78 -4.89 10.36 9.17
N SER A 79 -4.57 9.17 8.67
CA SER A 79 -5.53 8.07 8.63
C SER A 79 -5.82 7.55 10.04
N GLU A 80 -6.97 6.88 10.20
CA GLU A 80 -7.33 6.22 11.44
C GLU A 80 -7.14 4.72 11.28
N GLN A 81 -6.60 4.08 12.31
CA GLN A 81 -6.21 2.67 12.22
C GLN A 81 -7.39 1.77 11.84
N ASP A 82 -8.58 2.07 12.33
CA ASP A 82 -9.76 1.25 12.06
C ASP A 82 -10.16 1.23 10.58
N ASP A 83 -9.68 2.20 9.81
CA ASP A 83 -9.98 2.30 8.38
C ASP A 83 -8.94 1.61 7.50
N LEU A 84 -7.87 1.08 8.08
CA LEU A 84 -6.72 0.59 7.32
C LEU A 84 -6.75 -0.94 7.22
N TRP A 85 -6.59 -1.44 6.00
CA TRP A 85 -6.63 -2.87 5.71
C TRP A 85 -5.47 -3.25 4.80
N GLY A 86 -4.75 -4.32 5.18
CA GLY A 86 -3.61 -4.80 4.40
C GLY A 86 -4.03 -5.82 3.36
N ILE A 87 -3.47 -5.66 2.17
CA ILE A 87 -3.70 -6.56 1.05
C ILE A 87 -2.39 -6.78 0.30
N ASN A 88 -2.41 -7.76 -0.58
CA ASN A 88 -1.32 -7.98 -1.53
C ASN A 88 -1.89 -7.88 -2.93
N LEU A 89 -1.15 -7.23 -3.82
CA LEU A 89 -1.56 -7.04 -5.20
C LEU A 89 -0.62 -7.81 -6.12
N TYR A 90 -1.20 -8.53 -7.08
CA TYR A 90 -0.44 -9.32 -8.04
C TYR A 90 -0.64 -8.72 -9.43
N PRO A 91 0.28 -7.86 -9.89
CA PRO A 91 0.08 -7.13 -11.16
C PRO A 91 -0.18 -8.01 -12.37
N ASP A 92 0.37 -9.23 -12.39
CA ASP A 92 0.14 -10.14 -13.51
C ASP A 92 -1.32 -10.60 -13.62
N ASP A 93 -2.09 -10.43 -12.54
CA ASP A 93 -3.47 -10.92 -12.47
C ASP A 93 -4.50 -9.80 -12.48
N ILE A 94 -4.10 -8.60 -12.89
CA ILE A 94 -5.00 -7.45 -12.95
C ILE A 94 -6.23 -7.79 -13.80
N GLY A 95 -7.40 -7.54 -13.25
CA GLY A 95 -8.66 -7.83 -13.92
C GLY A 95 -9.20 -9.19 -13.62
N GLY A 96 -8.46 -10.03 -12.91
CA GLY A 96 -8.90 -11.37 -12.55
C GLY A 96 -9.16 -11.52 -11.06
N PRO A 97 -9.64 -12.70 -10.65
CA PRO A 97 -10.02 -12.93 -9.25
C PRO A 97 -8.83 -13.03 -8.30
N ASP A 98 -7.64 -13.27 -8.83
CA ASP A 98 -6.44 -13.44 -8.00
C ASP A 98 -5.61 -12.17 -7.86
N PHE A 99 -6.10 -11.05 -8.38
CA PHE A 99 -5.35 -9.79 -8.33
C PHE A 99 -5.15 -9.30 -6.90
N ILE A 100 -6.21 -9.35 -6.08
CA ILE A 100 -6.17 -8.84 -4.70
C ILE A 100 -6.22 -10.02 -3.74
N GLU A 101 -5.22 -10.12 -2.89
CA GLU A 101 -5.20 -11.11 -1.82
C GLU A 101 -5.37 -10.38 -0.49
N PHE A 102 -6.37 -10.79 0.28
CA PHE A 102 -6.65 -10.18 1.60
C PHE A 102 -5.89 -10.98 2.66
N ASP A 103 -4.63 -10.60 2.89
CA ASP A 103 -3.77 -11.34 3.80
C ASP A 103 -2.73 -10.40 4.41
N SER A 104 -2.90 -10.10 5.70
CA SER A 104 -1.95 -9.27 6.42
C SER A 104 -2.14 -9.41 7.91
N MET A 105 -1.03 -9.44 8.64
CA MET A 105 -1.08 -9.45 10.10
C MET A 105 -1.79 -8.23 10.67
N ILE A 106 -1.71 -7.07 10.00
CA ILE A 106 -2.36 -5.87 10.53
C ILE A 106 -3.89 -5.99 10.53
N ASN A 107 -4.45 -6.95 9.78
CA ASN A 107 -5.88 -7.14 9.72
C ASN A 107 -6.43 -7.85 10.96
N ILE A 108 -5.58 -8.49 11.75
CA ILE A 108 -6.03 -9.23 12.93
C ILE A 108 -6.40 -8.24 14.03
N ARG A 109 -7.72 -8.06 14.23
CA ARG A 109 -8.27 -7.13 15.22
C ARG A 109 -9.48 -7.77 15.88
N PRO A 110 -9.26 -8.69 16.84
CA PRO A 110 -10.39 -9.42 17.46
C PRO A 110 -11.39 -8.48 18.13
N SER A 111 -10.91 -7.38 18.72
CA SER A 111 -11.80 -6.42 19.38
C SER A 111 -12.74 -5.72 18.39
N ARG A 112 -12.42 -5.75 17.09
CA ARG A 112 -13.23 -5.17 16.03
C ARG A 112 -13.94 -6.25 15.22
N GLY A 113 -13.89 -7.50 15.67
CA GLY A 113 -14.58 -8.58 14.99
C GLY A 113 -13.81 -9.24 13.86
N ASN A 114 -12.62 -8.76 13.54
CA ASN A 114 -11.82 -9.36 12.47
C ASN A 114 -10.71 -10.22 13.09
N ARG A 115 -10.89 -11.54 13.04
CA ARG A 115 -9.99 -12.47 13.73
C ARG A 115 -8.98 -13.14 12.82
N SER A 116 -9.17 -13.05 11.50
CA SER A 116 -8.28 -13.67 10.53
C SER A 116 -7.27 -12.65 10.00
N ARG A 117 -6.31 -13.14 9.22
CA ARG A 117 -5.40 -12.27 8.47
C ARG A 117 -6.10 -11.67 7.26
N GLY A 118 -7.28 -12.17 6.90
CA GLY A 118 -8.06 -11.63 5.80
C GLY A 118 -8.94 -10.49 6.27
N VAL A 119 -9.93 -10.17 5.45
CA VAL A 119 -10.95 -9.18 5.75
C VAL A 119 -12.27 -9.95 5.83
N ASP A 120 -12.81 -10.11 7.03
CA ASP A 120 -13.96 -11.01 7.25
C ASP A 120 -15.25 -10.40 6.74
N ASP A 121 -15.37 -9.08 6.70
CA ASP A 121 -16.60 -8.38 6.30
C ASP A 121 -16.62 -8.22 4.78
N ALA A 122 -17.60 -8.84 4.12
CA ALA A 122 -17.73 -8.79 2.67
C ALA A 122 -17.91 -7.37 2.14
N VAL A 123 -18.58 -6.50 2.91
CA VAL A 123 -18.76 -5.09 2.50
C VAL A 123 -17.44 -4.37 2.45
N VAL A 124 -16.57 -4.61 3.44
CA VAL A 124 -15.25 -3.99 3.47
C VAL A 124 -14.41 -4.51 2.31
N ARG A 125 -14.45 -5.83 2.04
CA ARG A 125 -13.72 -6.39 0.89
C ARG A 125 -14.13 -5.71 -0.41
N GLU A 126 -15.42 -5.46 -0.57
CA GLU A 126 -15.90 -4.82 -1.78
C GLU A 126 -15.45 -3.37 -1.87
N GLN A 127 -15.47 -2.65 -0.76
CA GLN A 127 -14.96 -1.28 -0.71
C GLN A 127 -13.49 -1.24 -1.12
N ILE A 128 -12.69 -2.16 -0.59
CA ILE A 128 -11.27 -2.25 -0.93
C ILE A 128 -11.10 -2.50 -2.43
N ALA A 129 -11.85 -3.45 -2.97
CA ALA A 129 -11.75 -3.78 -4.40
C ALA A 129 -12.10 -2.59 -5.27
N GLN A 130 -13.12 -1.82 -4.90
CA GLN A 130 -13.52 -0.63 -5.64
C GLN A 130 -12.43 0.44 -5.61
N ILE A 131 -11.84 0.67 -4.44
CA ILE A 131 -10.79 1.67 -4.28
C ILE A 131 -9.58 1.28 -5.13
N VAL A 132 -9.18 0.02 -5.07
CA VAL A 132 -8.05 -0.46 -5.85
C VAL A 132 -8.32 -0.30 -7.34
N ALA A 133 -9.54 -0.63 -7.78
CA ALA A 133 -9.91 -0.49 -9.19
C ALA A 133 -9.87 0.98 -9.65
N GLU A 134 -10.25 1.90 -8.77
CA GLU A 134 -10.22 3.33 -9.11
C GLU A 134 -8.81 3.88 -9.15
N LEU A 135 -7.93 3.40 -8.28
CA LEU A 135 -6.58 3.96 -8.16
C LEU A 135 -5.59 3.37 -9.15
N ILE A 136 -5.89 2.20 -9.71
CA ILE A 136 -4.96 1.56 -10.66
C ILE A 136 -5.48 1.75 -12.08
N THR A 137 -4.66 2.41 -12.91
CA THR A 137 -5.01 2.70 -14.30
C THR A 137 -4.15 1.86 -15.24
N SER A 138 -4.58 1.80 -16.49
CA SER A 138 -3.87 1.00 -17.51
C SER A 138 -2.52 1.58 -17.88
#